data_a8e82008a250e364bb26c3680c4d1e0c
#
_entry.id   a8e82008a250e364bb26c3680c4d1e0c
#
_cell.length_a   1.000
_cell.length_b   1.000
_cell.length_c   1.000
_cell.angle_alpha   90.00
_cell.angle_beta   90.00
_cell.angle_gamma   90.00
#
_symmetry.space_group_name_H-M   'P 1'
#
loop_
_entity.id
_entity.type
_entity.pdbx_description
1 polymer ?
#
loop_
_entity_poly.entity_id
_entity_poly.type
_entity_poly.pdbx_seq_one_letter_code
_entity_poly.pdbx_strand_id
1 'polypeptide(L)'
;PACLWFLTKNKKVDGFRDRRGDLLFIDARKLGTMVDSTRRELGEDDVSKIADTYHAWRGEADAIERRGEYKDVAGFSFSAKLDEIKKHGYALTPGRFVGAEDEVDDGVPFEEKIAALRVKLEGQFEICSVLEKAIKKGLNKVSAHV
;
A
#
# COMPACT_ATOMS: atom_id res chain seq x y z
N PRO A 1 4.01 11.42 -0.85
CA PRO A 1 4.13 10.31 -1.80
C PRO A 1 4.64 10.80 -3.14
N ALA A 2 5.55 10.02 -3.77
CA ALA A 2 6.07 10.30 -5.10
C ALA A 2 5.44 9.32 -6.11
N CYS A 3 5.30 9.75 -7.37
CA CYS A 3 4.85 8.90 -8.45
C CYS A 3 5.89 8.95 -9.57
N LEU A 4 6.32 7.78 -10.05
CA LEU A 4 7.24 7.63 -11.16
C LEU A 4 6.46 7.26 -12.42
N TRP A 5 6.75 7.93 -13.52
CA TRP A 5 6.10 7.72 -14.81
C TRP A 5 7.10 7.16 -15.81
N PHE A 6 6.81 5.97 -16.33
CA PHE A 6 7.63 5.34 -17.37
C PHE A 6 6.89 5.44 -18.70
N LEU A 7 7.47 6.19 -19.62
CA LEU A 7 6.88 6.43 -20.95
C LEU A 7 7.65 5.65 -22.01
N THR A 8 6.92 5.01 -22.92
CA THR A 8 7.51 4.32 -24.07
C THR A 8 6.80 4.75 -25.35
N LYS A 9 7.57 4.99 -26.39
CA LYS A 9 7.06 5.37 -27.71
C LYS A 9 6.49 4.19 -28.49
N ASN A 10 7.08 3.01 -28.34
CA ASN A 10 6.64 1.80 -29.03
C ASN A 10 6.24 0.71 -28.02
N LYS A 11 4.96 0.35 -28.02
CA LYS A 11 4.39 -0.70 -27.16
C LYS A 11 4.17 -2.03 -27.89
N LYS A 12 4.46 -2.08 -29.20
CA LYS A 12 4.46 -3.30 -30.00
C LYS A 12 5.87 -3.52 -30.53
N VAL A 13 6.63 -4.33 -29.83
CA VAL A 13 7.99 -4.74 -30.23
C VAL A 13 7.99 -6.25 -30.38
N ASP A 14 8.65 -6.76 -31.44
CA ASP A 14 8.75 -8.19 -31.69
C ASP A 14 9.44 -8.88 -30.52
N GLY A 15 8.96 -10.06 -30.16
CA GLY A 15 9.43 -10.80 -28.99
C GLY A 15 8.79 -10.41 -27.64
N PHE A 16 7.94 -9.39 -27.61
CA PHE A 16 7.23 -8.95 -26.42
C PHE A 16 5.71 -8.92 -26.64
N ARG A 17 4.96 -8.95 -25.52
CA ARG A 17 3.51 -8.77 -25.56
C ARG A 17 3.14 -7.42 -26.19
N ASP A 18 2.13 -7.39 -27.07
CA ASP A 18 1.52 -6.15 -27.55
C ASP A 18 0.76 -5.46 -26.40
N ARG A 19 1.23 -4.27 -26.02
CA ARG A 19 0.72 -3.49 -24.86
C ARG A 19 0.08 -2.17 -25.29
N ARG A 20 -0.29 -2.05 -26.56
CA ARG A 20 -0.96 -0.85 -27.06
C ARG A 20 -2.30 -0.66 -26.38
N GLY A 21 -2.54 0.51 -25.83
CA GLY A 21 -3.74 0.84 -25.07
C GLY A 21 -3.74 0.32 -23.62
N ASP A 22 -2.70 -0.41 -23.20
CA ASP A 22 -2.56 -0.90 -21.82
C ASP A 22 -1.64 0.03 -21.01
N LEU A 23 -1.99 0.24 -19.74
CA LEU A 23 -1.17 0.89 -18.73
C LEU A 23 -1.01 -0.04 -17.53
N LEU A 24 0.22 -0.20 -17.07
CA LEU A 24 0.51 -0.92 -15.83
C LEU A 24 0.58 0.09 -14.67
N PHE A 25 -0.20 -0.16 -13.64
CA PHE A 25 -0.13 0.53 -12.36
C PHE A 25 0.53 -0.38 -11.34
N ILE A 26 1.51 0.15 -10.60
CA ILE A 26 2.15 -0.54 -9.48
C ILE A 26 2.06 0.39 -8.26
N ASP A 27 1.51 -0.10 -7.17
CA ASP A 27 1.45 0.60 -5.90
C ASP A 27 2.51 0.06 -4.93
N ALA A 28 3.62 0.78 -4.85
CA ALA A 28 4.76 0.41 -4.02
C ALA A 28 4.70 0.99 -2.59
N ARG A 29 3.59 1.61 -2.17
CA ARG A 29 3.48 2.28 -0.86
C ARG A 29 3.70 1.35 0.33
N LYS A 30 3.41 0.06 0.18
CA LYS A 30 3.61 -0.96 1.21
C LYS A 30 5.00 -1.60 1.19
N LEU A 31 5.79 -1.36 0.15
CA LEU A 31 7.14 -1.87 0.02
C LEU A 31 8.15 -1.01 0.78
N GLY A 32 9.31 -1.58 1.04
CA GLY A 32 10.41 -0.93 1.72
C GLY A 32 10.32 -0.96 3.24
N THR A 33 11.44 -0.67 3.86
CA THR A 33 11.61 -0.60 5.31
C THR A 33 11.84 0.83 5.77
N MET A 34 11.33 1.17 6.95
CA MET A 34 11.60 2.47 7.56
C MET A 34 13.02 2.48 8.12
N VAL A 35 13.85 3.39 7.60
CA VAL A 35 15.23 3.60 8.08
C VAL A 35 15.23 4.59 9.25
N ASP A 36 14.35 5.57 9.18
CA ASP A 36 14.10 6.53 10.26
C ASP A 36 12.60 6.88 10.32
N SER A 37 12.21 7.82 11.19
CA SER A 37 10.81 8.20 11.39
C SER A 37 10.14 8.80 10.15
N THR A 38 10.90 9.20 9.14
CA THR A 38 10.40 9.91 7.95
C THR A 38 10.80 9.26 6.63
N ARG A 39 11.89 8.49 6.62
CA ARG A 39 12.50 7.93 5.42
C ARG A 39 12.28 6.43 5.31
N ARG A 40 11.73 6.01 4.17
CA ARG A 40 11.59 4.62 3.76
C ARG A 40 12.53 4.33 2.59
N GLU A 41 13.22 3.22 2.65
CA GLU A 41 14.09 2.73 1.57
C GLU A 41 13.56 1.40 1.00
N LEU A 42 13.65 1.26 -0.32
CA LEU A 42 13.34 0.01 -1.01
C LEU A 42 14.59 -0.87 -0.99
N GLY A 43 14.43 -2.09 -0.50
CA GLY A 43 15.47 -3.12 -0.57
C GLY A 43 15.60 -3.71 -1.98
N GLU A 44 16.63 -4.54 -2.17
CA GLU A 44 16.85 -5.23 -3.46
C GLU A 44 15.67 -6.13 -3.82
N ASP A 45 15.05 -6.79 -2.86
CA ASP A 45 13.87 -7.64 -3.06
C ASP A 45 12.65 -6.82 -3.53
N ASP A 46 12.46 -5.62 -2.97
CA ASP A 46 11.37 -4.72 -3.36
C ASP A 46 11.56 -4.23 -4.80
N VAL A 47 12.78 -3.83 -5.13
CA VAL A 47 13.15 -3.38 -6.48
C VAL A 47 12.98 -4.53 -7.46
N SER A 48 13.44 -5.74 -7.12
CA SER A 48 13.28 -6.94 -7.94
C SER A 48 11.81 -7.29 -8.14
N LYS A 49 10.99 -7.19 -7.10
CA LYS A 49 9.54 -7.43 -7.20
C LYS A 49 8.87 -6.47 -8.19
N ILE A 50 9.22 -5.18 -8.14
CA ILE A 50 8.68 -4.18 -9.07
C ILE A 50 9.16 -4.45 -10.50
N ALA A 51 10.46 -4.68 -10.68
CA ALA A 51 11.08 -4.92 -11.97
C ALA A 51 10.54 -6.19 -12.65
N ASP A 52 10.51 -7.31 -11.93
CA ASP A 52 10.00 -8.57 -12.46
C ASP A 52 8.51 -8.48 -12.82
N THR A 53 7.71 -7.74 -12.04
CA THR A 53 6.29 -7.50 -12.36
C THR A 53 6.16 -6.76 -13.69
N TYR A 54 6.99 -5.74 -13.91
CA TYR A 54 7.00 -4.99 -15.17
C TYR A 54 7.49 -5.86 -16.35
N HIS A 55 8.56 -6.63 -16.16
CA HIS A 55 9.15 -7.49 -17.20
C HIS A 55 8.22 -8.65 -17.55
N ALA A 56 7.56 -9.27 -16.56
CA ALA A 56 6.53 -10.28 -16.80
C ALA A 56 5.32 -9.70 -17.56
N TRP A 57 4.89 -8.49 -17.21
CA TRP A 57 3.82 -7.78 -17.94
C TRP A 57 4.21 -7.45 -19.37
N ARG A 58 5.48 -7.19 -19.65
CA ARG A 58 6.01 -7.05 -21.02
C ARG A 58 6.03 -8.36 -21.79
N GLY A 59 5.97 -9.50 -21.14
CA GLY A 59 6.09 -10.82 -21.75
C GLY A 59 7.55 -11.26 -21.96
N GLU A 60 8.47 -10.84 -21.08
CA GLU A 60 9.87 -11.25 -21.14
C GLU A 60 10.04 -12.67 -20.59
N ALA A 61 10.63 -13.56 -21.37
CA ALA A 61 10.75 -14.99 -21.05
C ALA A 61 11.43 -15.23 -19.71
N ASP A 62 12.53 -14.54 -19.44
CA ASP A 62 13.31 -14.69 -18.20
C ASP A 62 12.51 -14.27 -16.95
N ALA A 63 11.67 -13.26 -17.07
CA ALA A 63 10.82 -12.81 -15.96
C ALA A 63 9.65 -13.76 -15.74
N ILE A 64 9.09 -14.30 -16.83
CA ILE A 64 8.02 -15.31 -16.78
C ILE A 64 8.56 -16.61 -16.16
N GLU A 65 9.78 -17.02 -16.47
CA GLU A 65 10.41 -18.19 -15.87
C GLU A 65 10.61 -18.03 -14.36
N ARG A 66 11.03 -16.82 -13.90
CA ARG A 66 11.24 -16.55 -12.47
C ARG A 66 9.95 -16.41 -11.67
N ARG A 67 8.93 -15.77 -12.21
CA ARG A 67 7.72 -15.38 -11.46
C ARG A 67 6.40 -15.87 -12.04
N GLY A 68 6.42 -16.52 -13.19
CA GLY A 68 5.23 -16.88 -13.94
C GLY A 68 4.69 -15.72 -14.79
N GLU A 69 3.64 -16.02 -15.55
CA GLU A 69 2.94 -15.01 -16.35
C GLU A 69 2.35 -13.91 -15.47
N TYR A 70 2.34 -12.69 -16.00
CA TYR A 70 1.74 -11.55 -15.30
C TYR A 70 0.26 -11.80 -15.01
N LYS A 71 -0.12 -11.54 -13.78
CA LYS A 71 -1.50 -11.45 -13.30
C LYS A 71 -1.65 -10.19 -12.45
N ASP A 72 -2.85 -9.61 -12.50
CA ASP A 72 -3.19 -8.52 -11.60
C ASP A 72 -3.13 -9.00 -10.14
N VAL A 73 -2.56 -8.18 -9.27
CA VAL A 73 -2.41 -8.47 -7.83
C VAL A 73 -3.10 -7.36 -7.05
N ALA A 74 -4.19 -7.69 -6.37
CA ALA A 74 -4.94 -6.74 -5.56
C ALA A 74 -4.04 -6.02 -4.56
N GLY A 75 -4.19 -4.70 -4.45
CA GLY A 75 -3.37 -3.85 -3.59
C GLY A 75 -1.94 -3.59 -4.07
N PHE A 76 -1.49 -4.20 -5.19
CA PHE A 76 -0.12 -4.04 -5.66
C PHE A 76 0.00 -3.68 -7.14
N SER A 77 -0.57 -4.46 -8.06
CA SER A 77 -0.41 -4.22 -9.50
C SER A 77 -1.68 -4.48 -10.29
N PHE A 78 -1.94 -3.64 -11.29
CA PHE A 78 -3.11 -3.75 -12.15
C PHE A 78 -2.80 -3.26 -13.58
N SER A 79 -3.20 -4.05 -14.58
CA SER A 79 -3.07 -3.70 -15.99
C SER A 79 -4.37 -3.15 -16.54
N ALA A 80 -4.52 -1.82 -16.53
CA ALA A 80 -5.71 -1.13 -17.03
C ALA A 80 -5.68 -0.92 -18.54
N LYS A 81 -6.84 -1.03 -19.17
CA LYS A 81 -7.06 -0.58 -20.56
C LYS A 81 -7.45 0.89 -20.61
N LEU A 82 -7.17 1.54 -21.74
CA LEU A 82 -7.49 2.95 -21.94
C LEU A 82 -8.97 3.28 -21.66
N ASP A 83 -9.89 2.40 -22.01
CA ASP A 83 -11.32 2.63 -21.78
C ASP A 83 -11.69 2.61 -20.29
N GLU A 84 -10.97 1.85 -19.50
CA GLU A 84 -11.10 1.82 -18.05
C GLU A 84 -10.59 3.12 -17.42
N ILE A 85 -9.46 3.60 -17.91
CA ILE A 85 -8.88 4.89 -17.50
C ILE A 85 -9.82 6.06 -17.84
N LYS A 86 -10.47 6.02 -19.01
CA LYS A 86 -11.50 7.01 -19.39
C LYS A 86 -12.66 7.04 -18.39
N LYS A 87 -13.15 5.88 -17.96
CA LYS A 87 -14.24 5.79 -16.96
C LYS A 87 -13.88 6.47 -15.65
N HIS A 88 -12.60 6.47 -15.29
CA HIS A 88 -12.08 7.14 -14.09
C HIS A 88 -11.62 8.59 -14.35
N GLY A 89 -12.09 9.23 -15.44
CA GLY A 89 -11.78 10.61 -15.75
C GLY A 89 -10.30 10.88 -16.03
N TYR A 90 -9.58 9.88 -16.59
CA TYR A 90 -8.14 9.91 -16.85
C TYR A 90 -7.27 10.12 -15.59
N ALA A 91 -7.79 9.84 -14.41
CA ALA A 91 -6.98 9.86 -13.21
C ALA A 91 -5.97 8.69 -13.23
N LEU A 92 -4.67 9.00 -13.12
CA LEU A 92 -3.59 8.01 -13.21
C LEU A 92 -2.96 7.76 -11.83
N THR A 93 -3.80 7.56 -10.82
CA THR A 93 -3.37 7.26 -9.44
C THR A 93 -3.40 5.75 -9.22
N PRO A 94 -2.26 5.06 -9.01
CA PRO A 94 -2.21 3.60 -8.89
C PRO A 94 -3.23 3.02 -7.90
N GLY A 95 -3.35 3.60 -6.71
CA GLY A 95 -4.27 3.13 -5.68
C GLY A 95 -5.76 3.09 -6.07
N ARG A 96 -6.17 3.75 -7.15
CA ARG A 96 -7.54 3.64 -7.69
C ARG A 96 -7.77 2.38 -8.52
N PHE A 97 -6.69 1.84 -9.09
CA PHE A 97 -6.76 0.71 -10.03
C PHE A 97 -6.37 -0.60 -9.36
N VAL A 98 -5.39 -0.59 -8.47
CA VAL A 98 -4.92 -1.83 -7.82
C VAL A 98 -5.91 -2.39 -6.79
N GLY A 99 -6.92 -1.59 -6.37
CA GLY A 99 -7.88 -2.00 -5.35
C GLY A 99 -7.26 -2.08 -3.94
N ALA A 100 -8.02 -2.62 -3.01
CA ALA A 100 -7.53 -3.04 -1.71
C ALA A 100 -7.06 -4.50 -1.80
N GLU A 101 -6.05 -4.85 -1.01
CA GLU A 101 -5.79 -6.28 -0.77
C GLU A 101 -7.03 -6.87 -0.11
N ASP A 102 -7.40 -8.07 -0.53
CA ASP A 102 -8.40 -8.85 0.21
C ASP A 102 -7.84 -9.04 1.62
N GLU A 103 -8.50 -8.41 2.60
CA GLU A 103 -8.20 -8.70 3.99
C GLU A 103 -8.46 -10.19 4.19
N VAL A 104 -7.43 -10.90 4.63
CA VAL A 104 -7.60 -12.31 5.01
C VAL A 104 -8.66 -12.31 6.12
N ASP A 105 -9.81 -12.87 5.82
CA ASP A 105 -10.85 -13.05 6.83
C ASP A 105 -10.26 -13.92 7.94
N ASP A 106 -10.01 -13.32 9.09
CA ASP A 106 -9.48 -14.01 10.27
C ASP A 106 -10.52 -14.91 10.94
N GLY A 107 -11.70 -15.03 10.33
CA GLY A 107 -12.79 -15.89 10.80
C GLY A 107 -13.45 -15.42 12.10
N VAL A 108 -13.05 -14.25 12.63
CA VAL A 108 -13.67 -13.68 13.84
C VAL A 108 -14.87 -12.83 13.44
N PRO A 109 -16.08 -13.13 13.93
CA PRO A 109 -17.27 -12.34 13.65
C PRO A 109 -17.05 -10.86 13.98
N PHE A 110 -17.58 -9.98 13.13
CA PHE A 110 -17.47 -8.53 13.31
C PHE A 110 -17.92 -8.07 14.71
N GLU A 111 -18.99 -8.67 15.23
CA GLU A 111 -19.54 -8.35 16.53
C GLU A 111 -18.56 -8.65 17.68
N GLU A 112 -17.82 -9.74 17.58
CA GLU A 112 -16.78 -10.09 18.56
C GLU A 112 -15.61 -9.12 18.51
N LYS A 113 -15.17 -8.74 17.29
CA LYS A 113 -14.12 -7.73 17.12
C LYS A 113 -14.51 -6.40 17.72
N ILE A 114 -15.73 -5.93 17.46
CA ILE A 114 -16.26 -4.68 18.02
C ILE A 114 -16.35 -4.73 19.52
N ALA A 115 -16.83 -5.85 20.08
CA ALA A 115 -16.89 -6.04 21.53
C ALA A 115 -15.49 -5.97 22.18
N ALA A 116 -14.50 -6.66 21.60
CA ALA A 116 -13.12 -6.63 22.08
C ALA A 116 -12.49 -5.23 21.99
N LEU A 117 -12.70 -4.53 20.88
CA LEU A 117 -12.20 -3.17 20.69
C LEU A 117 -12.85 -2.19 21.66
N ARG A 118 -14.13 -2.35 21.95
CA ARG A 118 -14.84 -1.53 22.93
C ARG A 118 -14.29 -1.68 24.34
N VAL A 119 -14.06 -2.93 24.79
CA VAL A 119 -13.45 -3.20 26.10
C VAL A 119 -12.06 -2.58 26.18
N LYS A 120 -11.25 -2.72 25.12
CA LYS A 120 -9.92 -2.11 25.07
C LYS A 120 -9.97 -0.58 25.12
N LEU A 121 -10.92 0.03 24.44
CA LEU A 121 -11.10 1.48 24.43
C LEU A 121 -11.54 2.00 25.81
N GLU A 122 -12.50 1.32 26.46
CA GLU A 122 -12.94 1.65 27.80
C GLU A 122 -11.77 1.59 28.81
N GLY A 123 -10.95 0.55 28.73
CA GLY A 123 -9.74 0.45 29.55
C GLY A 123 -8.72 1.58 29.30
N GLN A 124 -8.59 2.03 28.04
CA GLN A 124 -7.74 3.17 27.72
C GLN A 124 -8.29 4.49 28.30
N PHE A 125 -9.60 4.69 28.32
CA PHE A 125 -10.20 5.86 28.96
C PHE A 125 -9.95 5.88 30.48
N GLU A 126 -10.01 4.73 31.15
CA GLU A 126 -9.68 4.65 32.57
C GLU A 126 -8.23 5.05 32.83
N ILE A 127 -7.28 4.52 32.03
CA ILE A 127 -5.86 4.87 32.13
C ILE A 127 -5.66 6.38 31.87
N CYS A 128 -6.30 6.94 30.86
CA CYS A 128 -6.25 8.39 30.58
C CYS A 128 -6.73 9.22 31.78
N SER A 129 -7.82 8.81 32.42
CA SER A 129 -8.35 9.51 33.62
C SER A 129 -7.38 9.50 34.78
N VAL A 130 -6.69 8.37 35.03
CA VAL A 130 -5.65 8.25 36.05
C VAL A 130 -4.45 9.15 35.74
N LEU A 131 -3.97 9.14 34.50
CA LEU A 131 -2.86 9.98 34.05
C LEU A 131 -3.19 11.46 34.14
N GLU A 132 -4.39 11.85 33.75
CA GLU A 132 -4.85 13.24 33.86
C GLU A 132 -4.82 13.74 35.31
N LYS A 133 -5.32 12.93 36.25
CA LYS A 133 -5.26 13.26 37.69
C LYS A 133 -3.83 13.37 38.21
N ALA A 134 -2.94 12.48 37.74
CA ALA A 134 -1.53 12.51 38.13
C ALA A 134 -0.83 13.76 37.62
N ILE A 135 -1.08 14.15 36.35
CA ILE A 135 -0.55 15.37 35.76
C ILE A 135 -1.06 16.61 36.50
N LYS A 136 -2.36 16.72 36.77
CA LYS A 136 -2.95 17.83 37.52
C LYS A 136 -2.33 17.93 38.93
N LYS A 137 -2.13 16.80 39.63
CA LYS A 137 -1.44 16.78 40.92
C LYS A 137 0.02 17.23 40.86
N GLY A 138 0.73 16.83 39.79
CA GLY A 138 2.11 17.29 39.54
C GLY A 138 2.20 18.80 39.31
N LEU A 139 1.32 19.34 38.46
CA LEU A 139 1.26 20.78 38.15
C LEU A 139 0.95 21.60 39.40
N ASN A 140 -0.01 21.17 40.23
CA ASN A 140 -0.33 21.86 41.48
C ASN A 140 0.85 21.92 42.46
N LYS A 141 1.70 20.87 42.52
CA LYS A 141 2.90 20.90 43.33
C LYS A 141 3.95 21.91 42.84
N VAL A 142 4.10 22.04 41.53
CA VAL A 142 5.02 23.03 40.94
C VAL A 142 4.52 24.44 41.21
N SER A 143 3.23 24.71 41.06
CA SER A 143 2.62 26.03 41.29
C SER A 143 2.62 26.45 42.77
N ALA A 144 2.74 25.49 43.70
CA ALA A 144 2.81 25.82 45.18
C ALA A 144 4.23 26.17 45.64
N HIS A 145 5.23 26.12 44.77
CA HIS A 145 6.63 26.43 45.07
C HIS A 145 7.11 27.71 44.36
N VAL A 146 6.21 28.43 43.67
CA VAL A 146 6.42 29.77 43.13
C VAL A 146 5.63 30.79 43.95
#